data_a7068d4d50cb01505800eacb72912ab4
#
_entry.id   a7068d4d50cb01505800eacb72912ab4
#
_cell.length_a   1.000
_cell.length_b   1.000
_cell.length_c   1.000
_cell.angle_alpha   90.00
_cell.angle_beta   90.00
_cell.angle_gamma   90.00
#
_symmetry.space_group_name_H-M   'P 1'
#
loop_
_entity.id
_entity.type
_entity.pdbx_description
1 polymer ?
#
loop_
_entity_poly.entity_id
_entity_poly.type
_entity_poly.pdbx_seq_one_letter_code
_entity_poly.pdbx_strand_id
1 'polypeptide(L)'
;MSANFEELDFRPTPIGVLTLRRRRQLSTGIDIYEIKLGDEFLMSSLFTAAEIELARLGLAALDQTKLEQIRRARGGLDVVVGGLGLGYTARAVLAHEAVGSLIVVDALGEVIEWHEQELLPIGKQLNADSRCRLVHGDFFAMTMSEQGYDPDAAGRRFDAVLVDIDHSPQKLLHPRHAALYTPDGLARVAKHLRPGGVFALWSNDPPDDAFMTALGAVFERPQAHVVTFPDAQGDGEASNTVYVGVMPARS
;
A
#
# COMPACT_ATOMS: atom_id res chain seq x y z
N MET A 1 -0.01 29.32 -18.00
CA MET A 1 -0.61 28.37 -17.05
C MET A 1 -0.81 29.07 -15.72
N SER A 2 -1.88 28.79 -15.00
CA SER A 2 -2.12 29.41 -13.68
C SER A 2 -1.05 28.90 -12.71
N ALA A 3 -0.43 29.77 -11.91
CA ALA A 3 0.55 29.40 -10.88
C ALA A 3 -0.02 28.42 -9.84
N ASN A 4 -1.34 28.19 -9.84
CA ASN A 4 -2.08 27.38 -8.87
C ASN A 4 -2.48 26.00 -9.39
N PHE A 5 -2.23 25.69 -10.66
CA PHE A 5 -2.55 24.38 -11.27
C PHE A 5 -1.53 24.07 -12.38
N GLU A 6 -0.99 22.85 -12.32
CA GLU A 6 -0.05 22.34 -13.30
C GLU A 6 -0.31 20.85 -13.54
N GLU A 7 -0.42 20.46 -14.80
CA GLU A 7 -0.34 19.07 -15.22
C GLU A 7 1.14 18.73 -15.38
N LEU A 8 1.64 17.88 -14.49
CA LEU A 8 3.06 17.50 -14.44
C LEU A 8 3.39 16.45 -15.48
N ASP A 9 2.46 15.50 -15.71
CA ASP A 9 2.60 14.45 -16.72
C ASP A 9 1.23 13.91 -17.15
N PHE A 10 1.18 13.40 -18.39
CA PHE A 10 0.00 12.84 -19.03
C PHE A 10 0.42 11.66 -19.90
N ARG A 11 -0.04 10.44 -19.53
CA ARG A 11 0.37 9.20 -20.18
C ARG A 11 -0.82 8.32 -20.57
N PRO A 12 -0.96 7.97 -21.85
CA PRO A 12 -1.88 6.89 -22.25
C PRO A 12 -1.34 5.55 -21.72
N THR A 13 -2.17 4.80 -21.01
CA THR A 13 -1.86 3.45 -20.54
C THR A 13 -2.90 2.43 -21.05
N PRO A 14 -2.63 1.12 -20.98
CA PRO A 14 -3.61 0.11 -21.40
C PRO A 14 -4.94 0.14 -20.64
N ILE A 15 -4.96 0.72 -19.43
CA ILE A 15 -6.14 0.81 -18.57
C ILE A 15 -6.80 2.19 -18.59
N GLY A 16 -6.27 3.13 -19.36
CA GLY A 16 -6.80 4.50 -19.48
C GLY A 16 -5.70 5.55 -19.47
N VAL A 17 -6.11 6.81 -19.55
CA VAL A 17 -5.17 7.93 -19.49
C VAL A 17 -4.80 8.21 -18.04
N LEU A 18 -3.51 8.10 -17.73
CA LEU A 18 -2.96 8.42 -16.43
C LEU A 18 -2.46 9.86 -16.42
N THR A 19 -2.85 10.65 -15.43
CA THR A 19 -2.46 12.05 -15.28
C THR A 19 -1.90 12.30 -13.89
N LEU A 20 -0.73 12.92 -13.84
CA LEU A 20 -0.16 13.50 -12.62
C LEU A 20 -0.34 15.01 -12.65
N ARG A 21 -0.94 15.57 -11.62
CA ARG A 21 -1.13 17.01 -11.52
C ARG A 21 -0.79 17.54 -10.13
N ARG A 22 -0.41 18.81 -10.10
CA ARG A 22 -0.20 19.59 -8.89
C ARG A 22 -1.18 20.76 -8.89
N ARG A 23 -1.84 20.98 -7.76
CA ARG A 23 -2.61 22.19 -7.52
C ARG A 23 -2.27 22.80 -6.17
N ARG A 24 -2.33 24.12 -6.09
CA ARG A 24 -2.12 24.83 -4.83
C ARG A 24 -3.44 25.06 -4.12
N GLN A 25 -3.54 24.62 -2.89
CA GLN A 25 -4.69 24.93 -2.03
C GLN A 25 -4.54 26.37 -1.51
N LEU A 26 -5.42 27.28 -1.98
CA LEU A 26 -5.28 28.71 -1.71
C LEU A 26 -5.43 29.07 -0.22
N SER A 27 -6.24 28.33 0.52
CA SER A 27 -6.49 28.56 1.95
C SER A 27 -5.30 28.25 2.84
N THR A 28 -4.49 27.26 2.48
CA THR A 28 -3.34 26.78 3.27
C THR A 28 -1.99 27.06 2.64
N GLY A 29 -1.97 27.38 1.34
CA GLY A 29 -0.75 27.54 0.57
C GLY A 29 0.02 26.22 0.28
N ILE A 30 -0.60 25.07 0.52
CA ILE A 30 0.02 23.75 0.34
C ILE A 30 -0.18 23.28 -1.12
N ASP A 31 0.84 22.70 -1.71
CA ASP A 31 0.75 22.02 -3.00
C ASP A 31 0.19 20.61 -2.80
N ILE A 32 -0.88 20.30 -3.53
CA ILE A 32 -1.58 19.03 -3.53
C ILE A 32 -1.23 18.30 -4.83
N TYR A 33 -0.76 17.07 -4.70
CA TYR A 33 -0.47 16.19 -5.82
C TYR A 33 -1.62 15.19 -5.96
N GLU A 34 -2.04 14.94 -7.19
CA GLU A 34 -3.18 14.08 -7.49
C GLU A 34 -2.85 13.19 -8.69
N ILE A 35 -3.20 11.91 -8.56
CA ILE A 35 -3.13 10.94 -9.66
C ILE A 35 -4.56 10.63 -10.10
N LYS A 36 -4.81 10.70 -11.41
CA LYS A 36 -6.09 10.35 -12.04
C LYS A 36 -5.88 9.29 -13.10
N LEU A 37 -6.88 8.41 -13.24
CA LEU A 37 -7.01 7.49 -14.36
C LEU A 37 -8.30 7.84 -15.12
N GLY A 38 -8.17 8.45 -16.29
CA GLY A 38 -9.29 9.08 -16.98
C GLY A 38 -9.94 10.14 -16.09
N ASP A 39 -11.25 9.98 -15.82
CA ASP A 39 -12.00 10.90 -14.96
C ASP A 39 -11.96 10.50 -13.47
N GLU A 40 -11.47 9.31 -13.16
CA GLU A 40 -11.41 8.79 -11.80
C GLU A 40 -10.19 9.30 -11.02
N PHE A 41 -10.42 9.73 -9.79
CA PHE A 41 -9.33 10.03 -8.86
C PHE A 41 -8.83 8.74 -8.24
N LEU A 42 -7.56 8.41 -8.48
CA LEU A 42 -6.93 7.28 -7.81
C LEU A 42 -6.43 7.70 -6.42
N MET A 43 -5.81 8.87 -6.32
CA MET A 43 -5.17 9.27 -5.06
C MET A 43 -4.92 10.79 -5.02
N SER A 44 -4.90 11.35 -3.80
CA SER A 44 -4.54 12.74 -3.51
C SER A 44 -3.66 12.85 -2.28
N SER A 45 -2.65 13.72 -2.32
CA SER A 45 -1.81 14.00 -1.15
C SER A 45 -2.52 14.78 -0.05
N LEU A 46 -3.77 15.13 -0.25
CA LEU A 46 -4.60 15.80 0.76
C LEU A 46 -5.05 14.84 1.88
N PHE A 47 -5.24 13.57 1.54
CA PHE A 47 -5.72 12.54 2.46
C PHE A 47 -4.74 11.38 2.45
N THR A 48 -3.91 11.31 3.48
CA THR A 48 -2.85 10.29 3.57
C THR A 48 -2.80 9.60 4.93
N ALA A 49 -3.79 9.92 5.78
CA ALA A 49 -3.82 9.39 7.14
C ALA A 49 -3.98 7.87 7.16
N ALA A 50 -4.84 7.34 6.29
CA ALA A 50 -5.12 5.92 6.28
C ALA A 50 -4.00 5.09 5.65
N GLU A 51 -3.29 5.62 4.65
CA GLU A 51 -2.09 5.01 4.06
C GLU A 51 -0.95 4.93 5.09
N ILE A 52 -0.78 5.97 5.91
CA ILE A 52 0.18 5.98 7.02
C ILE A 52 -0.24 4.97 8.09
N GLU A 53 -1.53 4.93 8.43
CA GLU A 53 -2.07 4.00 9.42
C GLU A 53 -2.03 2.54 8.93
N LEU A 54 -2.14 2.27 7.62
CA LEU A 54 -1.94 0.94 7.05
C LEU A 54 -0.57 0.38 7.43
N ALA A 55 0.48 1.18 7.24
CA ALA A 55 1.83 0.77 7.62
C ALA A 55 1.96 0.64 9.15
N ARG A 56 1.47 1.61 9.91
CA ARG A 56 1.60 1.63 11.37
C ARG A 56 0.86 0.46 12.04
N LEU A 57 -0.39 0.22 11.67
CA LEU A 57 -1.23 -0.85 12.23
C LEU A 57 -0.73 -2.23 11.79
N GLY A 58 -0.36 -2.37 10.50
CA GLY A 58 0.21 -3.61 9.99
C GLY A 58 1.50 -4.01 10.72
N LEU A 59 2.45 -3.09 10.87
CA LEU A 59 3.71 -3.38 11.55
C LEU A 59 3.54 -3.53 13.07
N ALA A 60 2.60 -2.80 13.69
CA ALA A 60 2.29 -2.94 15.12
C ALA A 60 1.70 -4.31 15.48
N ALA A 61 1.06 -5.00 14.54
CA ALA A 61 0.49 -6.33 14.76
C ALA A 61 1.54 -7.45 14.81
N LEU A 62 2.78 -7.20 14.37
CA LEU A 62 3.91 -8.11 14.52
C LEU A 62 4.29 -8.29 16.00
N ASP A 63 4.91 -9.41 16.33
CA ASP A 63 5.42 -9.67 17.68
C ASP A 63 6.61 -8.74 17.99
N GLN A 64 6.31 -7.65 18.69
CA GLN A 64 7.28 -6.61 19.03
C GLN A 64 8.45 -7.14 19.88
N THR A 65 8.25 -8.25 20.60
CA THR A 65 9.30 -8.86 21.44
C THR A 65 10.39 -9.55 20.62
N LYS A 66 10.10 -9.87 19.36
CA LYS A 66 11.04 -10.54 18.43
C LYS A 66 11.80 -9.59 17.51
N LEU A 67 11.42 -8.30 17.43
CA LEU A 67 11.98 -7.38 16.45
C LEU A 67 13.51 -7.26 16.57
N GLU A 68 14.04 -7.17 17.77
CA GLU A 68 15.49 -7.07 17.97
C GLU A 68 16.22 -8.35 17.54
N GLN A 69 15.64 -9.53 17.81
CA GLN A 69 16.17 -10.81 17.33
C GLN A 69 16.16 -10.88 15.80
N ILE A 70 15.08 -10.44 15.16
CA ILE A 70 14.92 -10.37 13.70
C ILE A 70 15.99 -9.44 13.12
N ARG A 71 16.18 -8.25 13.71
CA ARG A 71 17.18 -7.28 13.28
C ARG A 71 18.58 -7.85 13.32
N ARG A 72 18.95 -8.55 14.39
CA ARG A 72 20.28 -9.20 14.54
C ARG A 72 20.48 -10.36 13.57
N ALA A 73 19.43 -11.14 13.31
CA ALA A 73 19.55 -12.36 12.50
C ALA A 73 19.50 -12.07 10.98
N ARG A 74 18.74 -11.04 10.56
CA ARG A 74 18.42 -10.81 9.14
C ARG A 74 18.56 -9.35 8.69
N GLY A 75 19.01 -8.45 9.55
CA GLY A 75 19.12 -7.01 9.25
C GLY A 75 17.82 -6.24 9.44
N GLY A 76 16.70 -6.88 9.73
CA GLY A 76 15.40 -6.25 9.96
C GLY A 76 14.23 -7.02 9.35
N LEU A 77 13.06 -6.38 9.38
CA LEU A 77 11.82 -6.88 8.77
C LEU A 77 11.89 -6.77 7.25
N ASP A 78 11.43 -7.81 6.57
CA ASP A 78 11.17 -7.80 5.14
C ASP A 78 9.69 -7.45 4.91
N VAL A 79 9.42 -6.35 4.22
CA VAL A 79 8.07 -5.85 3.97
C VAL A 79 7.83 -5.75 2.47
N VAL A 80 6.62 -6.08 2.02
CA VAL A 80 6.15 -5.75 0.69
C VAL A 80 4.90 -4.88 0.76
N VAL A 81 4.83 -3.87 -0.10
CA VAL A 81 3.68 -3.02 -0.32
C VAL A 81 3.19 -3.23 -1.75
N GLY A 82 1.92 -3.55 -1.91
CA GLY A 82 1.23 -3.54 -3.20
C GLY A 82 0.56 -2.19 -3.38
N GLY A 83 0.92 -1.48 -4.45
CA GLY A 83 0.53 -0.10 -4.74
C GLY A 83 1.56 0.92 -4.25
N LEU A 84 2.08 1.72 -5.19
CA LEU A 84 3.02 2.80 -4.90
C LEU A 84 2.29 4.14 -4.74
N GLY A 85 1.39 4.46 -5.68
CA GLY A 85 0.66 5.70 -5.69
C GLY A 85 1.56 6.92 -5.45
N LEU A 86 1.22 7.77 -4.48
CA LEU A 86 2.05 8.91 -4.07
C LEU A 86 3.16 8.55 -3.06
N GLY A 87 3.27 7.26 -2.65
CA GLY A 87 4.38 6.74 -1.83
C GLY A 87 4.20 6.86 -0.32
N TYR A 88 3.02 7.25 0.18
CA TYR A 88 2.82 7.50 1.62
C TYR A 88 2.90 6.24 2.46
N THR A 89 2.33 5.13 2.02
CA THR A 89 2.45 3.81 2.67
C THR A 89 3.92 3.37 2.72
N ALA A 90 4.63 3.45 1.59
CA ALA A 90 6.05 3.08 1.51
C ALA A 90 6.92 3.92 2.45
N ARG A 91 6.72 5.26 2.48
CA ARG A 91 7.41 6.16 3.39
C ARG A 91 7.14 5.81 4.86
N ALA A 92 5.89 5.52 5.21
CA ALA A 92 5.51 5.15 6.57
C ALA A 92 6.14 3.83 7.00
N VAL A 93 6.24 2.84 6.11
CA VAL A 93 6.98 1.59 6.35
C VAL A 93 8.46 1.88 6.63
N LEU A 94 9.13 2.70 5.82
CA LEU A 94 10.56 3.03 5.98
C LEU A 94 10.84 3.86 7.24
N ALA A 95 9.85 4.58 7.77
CA ALA A 95 9.98 5.28 9.05
C ALA A 95 10.06 4.33 10.25
N HIS A 96 9.69 3.05 10.09
CA HIS A 96 9.80 2.06 11.15
C HIS A 96 11.23 1.51 11.23
N GLU A 97 11.90 1.71 12.36
CA GLU A 97 13.34 1.38 12.54
C GLU A 97 13.68 -0.11 12.38
N ALA A 98 12.72 -1.00 12.64
CA ALA A 98 12.94 -2.44 12.50
C ALA A 98 12.87 -2.93 11.04
N VAL A 99 12.44 -2.10 10.07
CA VAL A 99 12.40 -2.47 8.66
C VAL A 99 13.80 -2.50 8.07
N GLY A 100 14.20 -3.65 7.54
CA GLY A 100 15.49 -3.86 6.86
C GLY A 100 15.37 -3.88 5.35
N SER A 101 14.20 -4.22 4.80
CA SER A 101 13.96 -4.28 3.36
C SER A 101 12.49 -4.00 3.04
N LEU A 102 12.26 -3.18 2.03
CA LEU A 102 10.96 -2.86 1.48
C LEU A 102 10.95 -3.12 -0.04
N ILE A 103 10.01 -3.91 -0.51
CA ILE A 103 9.65 -4.00 -1.93
C ILE A 103 8.30 -3.31 -2.11
N VAL A 104 8.21 -2.39 -3.06
CA VAL A 104 6.95 -1.78 -3.48
C VAL A 104 6.65 -2.21 -4.90
N VAL A 105 5.52 -2.88 -5.09
CA VAL A 105 5.07 -3.40 -6.39
C VAL A 105 3.98 -2.49 -6.94
N ASP A 106 4.17 -1.98 -8.14
CA ASP A 106 3.14 -1.22 -8.86
C ASP A 106 3.03 -1.69 -10.32
N ALA A 107 1.79 -1.79 -10.80
CA ALA A 107 1.51 -2.20 -12.17
C ALA A 107 1.70 -1.07 -13.18
N LEU A 108 1.70 0.18 -12.72
CA LEU A 108 1.87 1.37 -13.55
C LEU A 108 3.34 1.81 -13.52
N GLY A 109 4.08 1.45 -14.57
CA GLY A 109 5.47 1.85 -14.73
C GLY A 109 5.65 3.36 -14.69
N GLU A 110 4.66 4.10 -15.17
CA GLU A 110 4.62 5.58 -15.17
C GLU A 110 4.65 6.14 -13.74
N VAL A 111 3.95 5.49 -12.79
CA VAL A 111 3.97 5.89 -11.37
C VAL A 111 5.36 5.68 -10.77
N ILE A 112 6.02 4.57 -11.11
CA ILE A 112 7.41 4.30 -10.69
C ILE A 112 8.34 5.37 -11.28
N GLU A 113 8.24 5.66 -12.58
CA GLU A 113 9.03 6.69 -13.25
C GLU A 113 8.86 8.06 -12.59
N TRP A 114 7.66 8.45 -12.17
CA TRP A 114 7.42 9.74 -11.49
C TRP A 114 8.17 9.84 -10.16
N HIS A 115 8.29 8.74 -9.44
CA HIS A 115 9.11 8.69 -8.21
C HIS A 115 10.60 8.73 -8.53
N GLU A 116 11.07 7.96 -9.52
CA GLU A 116 12.47 7.93 -9.95
C GLU A 116 12.95 9.30 -10.46
N GLN A 117 12.07 10.01 -11.18
CA GLN A 117 12.33 11.37 -11.69
C GLN A 117 12.10 12.48 -10.65
N GLU A 118 11.74 12.12 -9.42
CA GLU A 118 11.47 13.05 -8.31
C GLU A 118 10.35 14.08 -8.63
N LEU A 119 9.41 13.76 -9.53
CA LEU A 119 8.23 14.57 -9.80
C LEU A 119 7.27 14.61 -8.61
N LEU A 120 7.33 13.59 -7.75
CA LEU A 120 6.54 13.45 -6.53
C LEU A 120 7.37 13.81 -5.29
N PRO A 121 6.76 14.46 -4.27
CA PRO A 121 7.51 14.95 -3.10
C PRO A 121 8.25 13.85 -2.34
N ILE A 122 7.71 12.61 -2.37
CA ILE A 122 8.27 11.46 -1.64
C ILE A 122 9.32 10.72 -2.49
N GLY A 123 9.32 10.89 -3.82
CA GLY A 123 10.22 10.17 -4.73
C GLY A 123 11.68 10.23 -4.29
N LYS A 124 12.18 11.44 -3.99
CA LYS A 124 13.56 11.62 -3.50
C LYS A 124 13.88 10.80 -2.25
N GLN A 125 12.92 10.69 -1.31
CA GLN A 125 13.13 9.95 -0.07
C GLN A 125 13.18 8.44 -0.34
N LEU A 126 12.28 7.93 -1.20
CA LEU A 126 12.25 6.52 -1.57
C LEU A 126 13.51 6.12 -2.34
N ASN A 127 13.95 6.94 -3.30
CA ASN A 127 15.14 6.69 -4.12
C ASN A 127 16.44 6.71 -3.29
N ALA A 128 16.50 7.54 -2.25
CA ALA A 128 17.68 7.66 -1.40
C ALA A 128 17.78 6.56 -0.33
N ASP A 129 16.69 5.85 -0.03
CA ASP A 129 16.69 4.80 0.99
C ASP A 129 17.07 3.45 0.38
N SER A 130 18.27 2.97 0.70
CA SER A 130 18.80 1.70 0.19
C SER A 130 17.98 0.47 0.58
N ARG A 131 17.06 0.58 1.53
CA ARG A 131 16.13 -0.48 1.92
C ARG A 131 14.96 -0.60 0.96
N CYS A 132 14.67 0.44 0.17
CA CYS A 132 13.52 0.53 -0.72
C CYS A 132 13.88 0.07 -2.13
N ARG A 133 13.04 -0.80 -2.69
CA ARG A 133 13.12 -1.20 -4.09
C ARG A 133 11.73 -1.12 -4.72
N LEU A 134 11.61 -0.34 -5.80
CA LEU A 134 10.41 -0.27 -6.61
C LEU A 134 10.45 -1.39 -7.66
N VAL A 135 9.34 -2.10 -7.82
CA VAL A 135 9.21 -3.24 -8.74
C VAL A 135 8.00 -3.01 -9.63
N HIS A 136 8.24 -2.90 -10.94
CA HIS A 136 7.17 -2.86 -11.93
C HIS A 136 6.59 -4.27 -12.09
N GLY A 137 5.32 -4.46 -11.74
CA GLY A 137 4.65 -5.76 -11.81
C GLY A 137 3.20 -5.73 -11.34
N ASP A 138 2.43 -6.72 -11.78
CA ASP A 138 1.05 -6.93 -11.32
C ASP A 138 1.08 -7.65 -9.97
N PHE A 139 0.80 -6.92 -8.88
CA PHE A 139 0.79 -7.45 -7.51
C PHE A 139 -0.14 -8.66 -7.36
N PHE A 140 -1.32 -8.63 -7.99
CA PHE A 140 -2.28 -9.73 -7.91
C PHE A 140 -1.77 -10.99 -8.62
N ALA A 141 -1.18 -10.83 -9.81
CA ALA A 141 -0.56 -11.94 -10.54
C ALA A 141 0.65 -12.50 -9.77
N MET A 142 1.48 -11.65 -9.18
CA MET A 142 2.62 -12.04 -8.35
C MET A 142 2.18 -12.80 -7.09
N THR A 143 1.06 -12.40 -6.47
CA THR A 143 0.43 -13.12 -5.34
C THR A 143 0.04 -14.55 -5.72
N MET A 144 -0.48 -14.76 -6.92
CA MET A 144 -0.90 -16.08 -7.39
C MET A 144 0.26 -16.96 -7.85
N SER A 145 1.45 -16.38 -8.07
CA SER A 145 2.66 -17.06 -8.52
C SER A 145 3.49 -17.58 -7.36
N GLU A 146 4.15 -18.71 -7.54
CA GLU A 146 5.16 -19.22 -6.60
C GLU A 146 6.45 -18.39 -6.61
N GLN A 147 6.69 -17.60 -7.67
CA GLN A 147 7.79 -16.62 -7.73
C GLN A 147 7.66 -15.59 -6.61
N GLY A 148 6.43 -15.12 -6.33
CA GLY A 148 6.15 -14.10 -5.33
C GLY A 148 6.55 -12.70 -5.77
N TYR A 149 6.78 -11.81 -4.81
CA TYR A 149 6.93 -10.37 -5.02
C TYR A 149 8.37 -9.91 -5.31
N ASP A 150 9.35 -10.81 -5.17
CA ASP A 150 10.75 -10.47 -5.41
C ASP A 150 11.23 -11.12 -6.71
N PRO A 151 11.44 -10.35 -7.81
CA PRO A 151 11.90 -10.90 -9.06
C PRO A 151 13.31 -11.51 -8.98
N ASP A 152 14.14 -11.07 -8.01
CA ASP A 152 15.51 -11.54 -7.82
C ASP A 152 15.63 -12.71 -6.83
N ALA A 153 14.55 -13.00 -6.08
CA ALA A 153 14.54 -14.05 -5.07
C ALA A 153 13.22 -14.82 -5.05
N ALA A 154 13.08 -15.80 -5.95
CA ALA A 154 11.90 -16.63 -6.07
C ALA A 154 11.50 -17.27 -4.73
N GLY A 155 10.21 -17.16 -4.37
CA GLY A 155 9.66 -17.73 -3.14
C GLY A 155 10.12 -17.03 -1.85
N ARG A 156 10.71 -15.82 -1.93
CA ARG A 156 11.03 -14.99 -0.76
C ARG A 156 9.77 -14.76 0.05
N ARG A 157 9.90 -14.93 1.38
CA ARG A 157 8.81 -14.67 2.34
C ARG A 157 9.07 -13.39 3.10
N PHE A 158 7.98 -12.73 3.46
CA PHE A 158 7.96 -11.43 4.08
C PHE A 158 7.41 -11.50 5.51
N ASP A 159 7.75 -10.52 6.33
CA ASP A 159 7.18 -10.34 7.67
C ASP A 159 5.85 -9.58 7.59
N ALA A 160 5.68 -8.73 6.58
CA ALA A 160 4.41 -8.05 6.32
C ALA A 160 4.13 -7.92 4.82
N VAL A 161 2.86 -8.06 4.46
CA VAL A 161 2.28 -7.77 3.14
C VAL A 161 1.19 -6.73 3.36
N LEU A 162 1.40 -5.52 2.82
CA LEU A 162 0.49 -4.39 2.94
C LEU A 162 -0.09 -4.06 1.56
N VAL A 163 -1.41 -3.94 1.43
CA VAL A 163 -2.08 -3.73 0.14
C VAL A 163 -2.81 -2.40 0.12
N ASP A 164 -2.47 -1.57 -0.86
CA ASP A 164 -2.96 -0.22 -1.06
C ASP A 164 -3.20 0.03 -2.55
N ILE A 165 -4.14 -0.72 -3.16
CA ILE A 165 -4.39 -0.71 -4.61
C ILE A 165 -5.84 -0.39 -4.93
N ASP A 166 -6.77 -1.27 -4.57
CA ASP A 166 -8.19 -1.11 -4.88
C ASP A 166 -8.88 -0.16 -3.88
N HIS A 167 -9.96 0.49 -4.30
CA HIS A 167 -10.71 1.37 -3.40
C HIS A 167 -11.30 0.63 -2.20
N SER A 168 -11.71 -0.62 -2.39
CA SER A 168 -12.16 -1.52 -1.32
C SER A 168 -12.29 -2.94 -1.85
N PRO A 169 -12.52 -3.96 -1.00
CA PRO A 169 -12.84 -5.31 -1.44
C PRO A 169 -14.05 -5.40 -2.38
N GLN A 170 -14.96 -4.40 -2.35
CA GLN A 170 -16.16 -4.32 -3.17
C GLN A 170 -16.02 -3.39 -4.38
N LYS A 171 -15.02 -2.48 -4.38
CA LYS A 171 -14.78 -1.50 -5.46
C LYS A 171 -13.38 -1.67 -6.02
N LEU A 172 -13.28 -2.50 -7.03
CA LEU A 172 -12.02 -2.93 -7.63
C LEU A 172 -11.66 -2.07 -8.83
N LEU A 173 -10.39 -1.72 -8.98
CA LEU A 173 -9.85 -1.08 -10.18
C LEU A 173 -9.93 -2.01 -11.40
N HIS A 174 -9.88 -3.34 -11.17
CA HIS A 174 -10.04 -4.32 -12.22
C HIS A 174 -10.77 -5.59 -11.72
N PRO A 175 -11.72 -6.17 -12.47
CA PRO A 175 -12.48 -7.35 -12.02
C PRO A 175 -11.64 -8.57 -11.62
N ARG A 176 -10.43 -8.74 -12.19
CA ARG A 176 -9.51 -9.83 -11.84
C ARG A 176 -9.00 -9.76 -10.40
N HIS A 177 -9.02 -8.58 -9.78
CA HIS A 177 -8.57 -8.38 -8.40
C HIS A 177 -9.48 -9.09 -7.39
N ALA A 178 -10.75 -9.37 -7.74
CA ALA A 178 -11.72 -10.04 -6.87
C ALA A 178 -11.18 -11.35 -6.28
N ALA A 179 -10.34 -12.07 -7.00
CA ALA A 179 -9.77 -13.33 -6.53
C ALA A 179 -8.95 -13.17 -5.24
N LEU A 180 -8.27 -12.03 -5.03
CA LEU A 180 -7.46 -11.76 -3.84
C LEU A 180 -8.33 -11.71 -2.57
N TYR A 181 -9.52 -11.12 -2.66
CA TYR A 181 -10.41 -10.84 -1.53
C TYR A 181 -11.24 -12.04 -1.07
N THR A 182 -10.98 -13.23 -1.63
CA THR A 182 -11.55 -14.50 -1.23
C THR A 182 -10.66 -15.24 -0.22
N PRO A 183 -11.18 -16.23 0.56
CA PRO A 183 -10.34 -17.07 1.39
C PRO A 183 -9.19 -17.75 0.63
N ASP A 184 -9.44 -18.20 -0.61
CA ASP A 184 -8.41 -18.83 -1.46
C ASP A 184 -7.32 -17.82 -1.87
N GLY A 185 -7.69 -16.61 -2.25
CA GLY A 185 -6.75 -15.53 -2.57
C GLY A 185 -5.90 -15.12 -1.36
N LEU A 186 -6.55 -14.94 -0.21
CA LEU A 186 -5.87 -14.65 1.06
C LEU A 186 -4.93 -15.78 1.48
N ALA A 187 -5.31 -17.05 1.23
CA ALA A 187 -4.42 -18.19 1.45
C ALA A 187 -3.19 -18.17 0.51
N ARG A 188 -3.29 -17.58 -0.68
CA ARG A 188 -2.12 -17.33 -1.54
C ARG A 188 -1.21 -16.26 -0.95
N VAL A 189 -1.76 -15.15 -0.46
CA VAL A 189 -0.97 -14.13 0.28
C VAL A 189 -0.24 -14.77 1.46
N ALA A 190 -0.92 -15.60 2.24
CA ALA A 190 -0.35 -16.28 3.40
C ALA A 190 0.89 -17.14 3.07
N LYS A 191 0.99 -17.71 1.85
CA LYS A 191 2.18 -18.46 1.41
C LYS A 191 3.43 -17.59 1.29
N HIS A 192 3.26 -16.30 1.03
CA HIS A 192 4.36 -15.34 0.92
C HIS A 192 4.73 -14.72 2.28
N LEU A 193 3.98 -15.03 3.33
CA LEU A 193 4.29 -14.59 4.69
C LEU A 193 5.11 -15.64 5.45
N ARG A 194 5.95 -15.15 6.37
CA ARG A 194 6.56 -15.98 7.40
C ARG A 194 5.54 -16.31 8.49
N PRO A 195 5.73 -17.39 9.25
CA PRO A 195 4.94 -17.66 10.44
C PRO A 195 4.95 -16.45 11.39
N GLY A 196 3.78 -16.00 11.84
CA GLY A 196 3.62 -14.80 12.64
C GLY A 196 3.67 -13.48 11.83
N GLY A 197 3.81 -13.56 10.52
CA GLY A 197 3.78 -12.39 9.63
C GLY A 197 2.38 -11.79 9.53
N VAL A 198 2.28 -10.60 8.99
CA VAL A 198 1.06 -9.79 8.95
C VAL A 198 0.62 -9.51 7.52
N PHE A 199 -0.68 -9.66 7.29
CA PHE A 199 -1.37 -9.08 6.14
C PHE A 199 -2.14 -7.85 6.60
N ALA A 200 -2.07 -6.73 5.86
CA ALA A 200 -2.94 -5.59 6.05
C ALA A 200 -3.42 -5.01 4.73
N LEU A 201 -4.63 -4.46 4.74
CA LEU A 201 -5.32 -3.92 3.55
C LEU A 201 -5.96 -2.58 3.88
N TRP A 202 -5.71 -1.58 3.03
CA TRP A 202 -6.44 -0.33 3.01
C TRP A 202 -7.79 -0.46 2.29
N SER A 203 -8.80 0.27 2.75
CA SER A 203 -10.12 0.36 2.13
C SER A 203 -10.74 1.74 2.35
N ASN A 204 -11.30 2.30 1.29
CA ASN A 204 -12.05 3.56 1.37
C ASN A 204 -13.43 3.38 2.02
N ASP A 205 -13.97 2.17 2.02
CA ASP A 205 -15.30 1.87 2.55
C ASP A 205 -15.26 1.53 4.06
N PRO A 206 -16.39 1.65 4.77
CA PRO A 206 -16.53 1.12 6.14
C PRO A 206 -16.20 -0.37 6.24
N PRO A 207 -16.00 -0.91 7.46
CA PRO A 207 -15.73 -2.33 7.66
C PRO A 207 -16.75 -3.24 6.97
N ASP A 208 -16.24 -4.21 6.20
CA ASP A 208 -17.01 -5.20 5.43
C ASP A 208 -16.99 -6.54 6.15
N ASP A 209 -18.15 -7.01 6.61
CA ASP A 209 -18.29 -8.27 7.35
C ASP A 209 -17.95 -9.50 6.48
N ALA A 210 -18.23 -9.44 5.17
CA ALA A 210 -17.92 -10.54 4.26
C ALA A 210 -16.38 -10.66 4.10
N PHE A 211 -15.69 -9.54 3.94
CA PHE A 211 -14.23 -9.54 3.88
C PHE A 211 -13.62 -9.94 5.24
N MET A 212 -14.16 -9.46 6.37
CA MET A 212 -13.73 -9.89 7.70
C MET A 212 -13.87 -11.40 7.91
N THR A 213 -14.94 -11.99 7.39
CA THR A 213 -15.14 -13.45 7.41
C THR A 213 -14.09 -14.16 6.57
N ALA A 214 -13.81 -13.66 5.35
CA ALA A 214 -12.77 -14.22 4.48
C ALA A 214 -11.38 -14.11 5.11
N LEU A 215 -11.07 -12.96 5.73
CA LEU A 215 -9.81 -12.73 6.43
C LEU A 215 -9.64 -13.69 7.61
N GLY A 216 -10.67 -13.87 8.44
CA GLY A 216 -10.68 -14.76 9.57
C GLY A 216 -10.61 -16.26 9.24
N ALA A 217 -10.94 -16.64 7.99
CA ALA A 217 -10.77 -18.01 7.52
C ALA A 217 -9.30 -18.39 7.30
N VAL A 218 -8.40 -17.41 7.17
CA VAL A 218 -6.98 -17.63 6.82
C VAL A 218 -6.04 -17.11 7.91
N PHE A 219 -6.36 -15.96 8.49
CA PHE A 219 -5.51 -15.26 9.45
C PHE A 219 -6.12 -15.27 10.85
N GLU A 220 -5.26 -15.33 11.85
CA GLU A 220 -5.64 -15.17 13.25
C GLU A 220 -5.83 -13.68 13.58
N ARG A 221 -6.63 -13.39 14.61
CA ARG A 221 -6.86 -12.04 15.14
C ARG A 221 -7.25 -11.03 14.06
N PRO A 222 -8.25 -11.34 13.17
CA PRO A 222 -8.68 -10.39 12.17
C PRO A 222 -9.25 -9.14 12.84
N GLN A 223 -8.82 -7.97 12.40
CA GLN A 223 -9.25 -6.67 12.92
C GLN A 223 -9.57 -5.73 11.76
N ALA A 224 -10.57 -4.87 11.95
CA ALA A 224 -10.87 -3.74 11.08
C ALA A 224 -10.76 -2.46 11.92
N HIS A 225 -9.84 -1.59 11.55
CA HIS A 225 -9.60 -0.32 12.22
C HIS A 225 -10.18 0.81 11.38
N VAL A 226 -11.12 1.57 11.93
CA VAL A 226 -11.65 2.77 11.28
C VAL A 226 -10.68 3.93 11.58
N VAL A 227 -10.13 4.51 10.52
CA VAL A 227 -9.22 5.65 10.57
C VAL A 227 -10.01 6.89 10.18
N THR A 228 -10.24 7.80 11.12
CA THR A 228 -10.95 9.06 10.89
C THR A 228 -9.98 10.21 10.65
N PHE A 229 -10.35 11.13 9.77
CA PHE A 229 -9.60 12.33 9.44
C PHE A 229 -10.54 13.46 9.04
N PRO A 230 -10.12 14.74 9.14
CA PRO A 230 -10.95 15.87 8.74
C PRO A 230 -11.34 15.77 7.26
N ASP A 231 -12.62 16.03 6.94
CA ASP A 231 -13.06 16.15 5.55
C ASP A 231 -12.53 17.45 4.95
N ALA A 232 -11.95 17.38 3.75
CA ALA A 232 -11.43 18.56 3.05
C ALA A 232 -12.51 19.51 2.52
N GLN A 233 -13.75 19.08 2.46
CA GLN A 233 -14.84 19.85 1.85
C GLN A 233 -15.77 20.50 2.86
N GLY A 234 -15.58 20.27 4.17
CA GLY A 234 -16.48 20.79 5.17
C GLY A 234 -16.02 20.59 6.61
N ASP A 235 -16.93 20.88 7.55
CA ASP A 235 -16.72 20.74 9.00
C ASP A 235 -16.97 19.29 9.50
N GLY A 236 -16.90 18.29 8.59
CA GLY A 236 -17.14 16.87 8.85
C GLY A 236 -15.87 16.04 9.04
N GLU A 237 -16.06 14.77 9.37
CA GLU A 237 -15.02 13.74 9.37
C GLU A 237 -15.27 12.75 8.24
N ALA A 238 -14.21 12.36 7.55
CA ALA A 238 -14.18 11.23 6.65
C ALA A 238 -13.47 10.05 7.32
N SER A 239 -13.67 8.84 6.83
CA SER A 239 -13.00 7.68 7.38
C SER A 239 -12.69 6.63 6.31
N ASN A 240 -11.59 5.92 6.53
CA ASN A 240 -11.22 4.71 5.80
C ASN A 240 -11.11 3.54 6.77
N THR A 241 -10.96 2.34 6.24
CA THR A 241 -10.76 1.13 7.04
C THR A 241 -9.39 0.53 6.74
N VAL A 242 -8.68 0.12 7.78
CA VAL A 242 -7.49 -0.73 7.67
C VAL A 242 -7.81 -2.09 8.27
N TYR A 243 -7.77 -3.13 7.42
CA TYR A 243 -7.90 -4.51 7.87
C TYR A 243 -6.52 -5.08 8.20
N VAL A 244 -6.45 -5.86 9.27
CA VAL A 244 -5.21 -6.51 9.72
C VAL A 244 -5.50 -7.96 10.10
N GLY A 245 -4.63 -8.88 9.67
CA GLY A 245 -4.66 -10.28 10.05
C GLY A 245 -3.25 -10.82 10.25
N VAL A 246 -3.08 -11.72 11.22
CA VAL A 246 -1.77 -12.29 11.56
C VAL A 246 -1.71 -13.74 11.10
N MET A 247 -0.64 -14.10 10.38
CA MET A 247 -0.38 -15.48 10.00
C MET A 247 -0.13 -16.32 11.25
N PRO A 248 -0.76 -17.50 11.41
CA PRO A 248 -0.46 -18.39 12.53
C PRO A 248 1.04 -18.61 12.70
N ALA A 249 1.52 -18.47 13.93
CA ALA A 249 2.86 -18.92 14.28
C ALA A 249 2.81 -20.45 14.27
N ARG A 250 3.64 -21.11 13.44
CA ARG A 250 3.72 -22.58 13.51
C ARG A 250 4.04 -22.98 14.95
N SER A 251 3.17 -23.84 15.51
CA SER A 251 3.44 -24.58 16.74
C SER A 251 4.64 -25.54 16.57
#